data_afe87cdaa4a62bcff79ed7b820d85ddc
#
_entry.id   afe87cdaa4a62bcff79ed7b820d85ddc
#
_cell.length_a   1.000
_cell.length_b   1.000
_cell.length_c   1.000
_cell.angle_alpha   90.00
_cell.angle_beta   90.00
_cell.angle_gamma   90.00
#
_symmetry.space_group_name_H-M   'P 1'
#
loop_
_entity.id
_entity.type
_entity.pdbx_description
1 polymer ?
#
loop_
_entity_poly.entity_id
_entity_poly.type
_entity_poly.pdbx_seq_one_letter_code
_entity_poly.pdbx_strand_id
1 'polypeptide(L)'
;MSVAILNSAEDQARRLRHKSQEARLAHLAVEGAGISPWEADVLVDVVNEVYFAEPEERPLQAGQMRYVCVAASEGAGKALKGCKQQTVVLSMLQRDDPQVLAQQGAEGLRRQRIERLTEEAREQGGLLSQEDLAQLLCCSVRTIRRDVRELRECHGIVVATRGQQKDIGPTVSHKGVAIGHWLGGCEPLEVARKINHSLHAVERYLQHFARVVFLAGKEFAPLQIALTVGISSANVKTYLEIYEATRWQSRYADRYREIELIGDQHFSGEDQKKGPASRPPRSNGARRRP
;
A
#
# COMPACT_ATOMS: atom_id res chain seq x y z
N MET A 1 -16.78 36.00 -18.78
CA MET A 1 -16.57 34.56 -18.52
C MET A 1 -15.87 34.42 -17.18
N SER A 2 -16.62 34.05 -16.12
CA SER A 2 -16.03 33.85 -14.79
C SER A 2 -15.20 32.56 -14.80
N VAL A 3 -13.90 32.71 -14.62
CA VAL A 3 -13.01 31.58 -14.31
C VAL A 3 -13.41 31.10 -12.91
N ALA A 4 -14.17 30.02 -12.84
CA ALA A 4 -14.41 29.32 -11.58
C ALA A 4 -13.03 28.86 -11.08
N ILE A 5 -12.54 29.49 -10.03
CA ILE A 5 -11.33 29.07 -9.31
C ILE A 5 -11.71 27.74 -8.64
N LEU A 6 -11.43 26.66 -9.33
CA LEU A 6 -11.53 25.29 -8.81
C LEU A 6 -10.45 25.14 -7.71
N ASN A 7 -10.80 25.51 -6.49
CA ASN A 7 -9.99 25.29 -5.29
C ASN A 7 -10.49 24.06 -4.52
N SER A 8 -10.84 23.00 -5.25
CA SER A 8 -11.18 21.75 -4.58
C SER A 8 -9.95 21.13 -3.92
N ALA A 9 -10.14 20.37 -2.85
CA ALA A 9 -9.07 19.61 -2.22
C ALA A 9 -8.36 18.67 -3.21
N GLU A 10 -9.10 18.18 -4.22
CA GLU A 10 -8.56 17.38 -5.33
C GLU A 10 -7.62 18.16 -6.23
N ASP A 11 -7.94 19.42 -6.57
CA ASP A 11 -7.07 20.28 -7.37
C ASP A 11 -5.80 20.67 -6.62
N GLN A 12 -5.90 20.84 -5.30
CA GLN A 12 -4.73 21.07 -4.46
C GLN A 12 -3.83 19.83 -4.41
N ALA A 13 -4.40 18.65 -4.24
CA ALA A 13 -3.67 17.37 -4.26
C ALA A 13 -3.01 17.12 -5.62
N ARG A 14 -3.71 17.42 -6.74
CA ARG A 14 -3.16 17.32 -8.10
C ARG A 14 -1.95 18.23 -8.29
N ARG A 15 -2.01 19.48 -7.83
CA ARG A 15 -0.90 20.45 -7.91
C ARG A 15 0.32 20.02 -7.08
N LEU A 16 0.11 19.38 -5.93
CA LEU A 16 1.20 18.86 -5.11
C LEU A 16 1.93 17.69 -5.78
N ARG A 17 1.22 16.85 -6.54
CA ARG A 17 1.82 15.70 -7.25
C ARG A 17 2.88 16.12 -8.29
N HIS A 18 2.73 17.28 -8.93
CA HIS A 18 3.66 17.75 -9.95
C HIS A 18 4.97 18.38 -9.40
N LYS A 19 5.18 18.37 -8.09
CA LYS A 19 6.33 19.01 -7.44
C LYS A 19 7.48 18.07 -7.11
N SER A 20 7.30 16.75 -7.23
CA SER A 20 8.36 15.79 -6.94
C SER A 20 9.15 15.40 -8.21
N GLN A 21 10.37 14.89 -8.04
CA GLN A 21 11.19 14.39 -9.16
C GLN A 21 10.56 13.14 -9.77
N GLU A 22 9.93 12.29 -8.95
CA GLU A 22 9.20 11.12 -9.40
C GLU A 22 8.00 11.51 -10.28
N ALA A 23 7.21 12.48 -9.85
CA ALA A 23 6.09 12.98 -10.64
C ALA A 23 6.56 13.57 -11.98
N ARG A 24 7.72 14.24 -11.98
CA ARG A 24 8.34 14.73 -13.21
C ARG A 24 8.81 13.59 -14.11
N LEU A 25 9.44 12.55 -13.54
CA LEU A 25 9.86 11.35 -14.28
C LEU A 25 8.64 10.63 -14.87
N ALA A 26 7.57 10.42 -14.09
CA ALA A 26 6.35 9.83 -14.57
C ALA A 26 5.70 10.64 -15.70
N HIS A 27 5.64 11.98 -15.57
CA HIS A 27 5.12 12.87 -16.61
C HIS A 27 5.94 12.79 -17.90
N LEU A 28 7.27 12.84 -17.81
CA LEU A 28 8.15 12.71 -18.96
C LEU A 28 8.06 11.34 -19.64
N ALA A 29 7.83 10.27 -18.87
CA ALA A 29 7.63 8.93 -19.39
C ALA A 29 6.29 8.81 -20.17
N VAL A 30 5.22 9.40 -19.65
CA VAL A 30 3.92 9.45 -20.34
C VAL A 30 4.00 10.30 -21.62
N GLU A 31 4.49 11.54 -21.53
CA GLU A 31 4.52 12.48 -22.64
C GLU A 31 5.61 12.15 -23.68
N GLY A 32 6.79 11.70 -23.22
CA GLY A 32 7.95 11.46 -24.07
C GLY A 32 8.05 10.04 -24.62
N ALA A 33 7.75 9.03 -23.82
CA ALA A 33 7.83 7.64 -24.21
C ALA A 33 6.46 7.03 -24.61
N GLY A 34 5.36 7.75 -24.39
CA GLY A 34 4.00 7.32 -24.76
C GLY A 34 3.49 6.14 -23.95
N ILE A 35 4.05 5.87 -22.76
CA ILE A 35 3.59 4.81 -21.86
C ILE A 35 2.38 5.28 -21.08
N SER A 36 1.58 4.33 -20.55
CA SER A 36 0.42 4.67 -19.74
C SER A 36 0.83 5.31 -18.40
N PRO A 37 -0.04 6.10 -17.75
CA PRO A 37 0.25 6.66 -16.42
C PRO A 37 0.60 5.58 -15.39
N TRP A 38 -0.02 4.42 -15.47
CA TRP A 38 0.28 3.29 -14.59
C TRP A 38 1.70 2.73 -14.84
N GLU A 39 2.08 2.54 -16.10
CA GLU A 39 3.44 2.09 -16.46
C GLU A 39 4.50 3.13 -16.05
N ALA A 40 4.17 4.41 -16.11
CA ALA A 40 5.05 5.48 -15.66
C ALA A 40 5.26 5.47 -14.14
N ASP A 41 4.20 5.27 -13.36
CA ASP A 41 4.30 5.11 -11.90
C ASP A 41 5.19 3.90 -11.55
N VAL A 42 5.01 2.80 -12.25
CA VAL A 42 5.82 1.58 -12.12
C VAL A 42 7.30 1.82 -12.49
N LEU A 43 7.55 2.55 -13.57
CA LEU A 43 8.92 2.91 -13.98
C LEU A 43 9.63 3.71 -12.88
N VAL A 44 8.93 4.64 -12.23
CA VAL A 44 9.46 5.40 -11.09
C VAL A 44 9.86 4.46 -9.95
N ASP A 45 9.04 3.48 -9.61
CA ASP A 45 9.34 2.50 -8.56
C ASP A 45 10.58 1.66 -8.90
N VAL A 46 10.72 1.22 -10.17
CA VAL A 46 11.90 0.48 -10.64
C VAL A 46 13.16 1.33 -10.56
N VAL A 47 13.10 2.59 -11.02
CA VAL A 47 14.24 3.52 -10.94
C VAL A 47 14.67 3.70 -9.48
N ASN A 48 13.72 3.90 -8.57
CA ASN A 48 14.01 4.03 -7.15
C ASN A 48 14.65 2.76 -6.56
N GLU A 49 14.21 1.58 -7.00
CA GLU A 49 14.77 0.32 -6.54
C GLU A 49 16.19 0.06 -7.08
N VAL A 50 16.44 0.38 -8.35
CA VAL A 50 17.72 0.11 -9.03
C VAL A 50 18.81 1.09 -8.58
N TYR A 51 18.48 2.36 -8.48
CA TYR A 51 19.47 3.41 -8.20
C TYR A 51 19.57 3.78 -6.71
N PHE A 52 18.56 3.45 -5.91
CA PHE A 52 18.50 3.76 -4.48
C PHE A 52 18.22 2.49 -3.69
N ALA A 53 19.18 1.55 -3.73
CA ALA A 53 19.03 0.20 -3.15
C ALA A 53 18.85 0.25 -1.62
N GLU A 54 19.53 1.18 -0.95
CA GLU A 54 19.41 1.33 0.48
C GLU A 54 18.18 2.16 0.86
N PRO A 55 17.35 1.73 1.83
CA PRO A 55 16.16 2.47 2.25
C PRO A 55 16.43 3.92 2.67
N GLU A 56 17.64 4.19 3.17
CA GLU A 56 18.07 5.52 3.61
C GLU A 56 18.42 6.44 2.44
N GLU A 57 18.77 5.89 1.28
CA GLU A 57 19.14 6.61 0.06
C GLU A 57 17.94 6.86 -0.87
N ARG A 58 16.86 6.10 -0.72
CA ARG A 58 15.66 6.26 -1.56
C ARG A 58 15.10 7.67 -1.45
N PRO A 59 14.84 8.36 -2.58
CA PRO A 59 14.17 9.65 -2.52
C PRO A 59 12.78 9.47 -1.89
N LEU A 60 12.40 10.43 -1.06
CA LEU A 60 11.07 10.45 -0.48
C LEU A 60 10.07 10.88 -1.56
N GLN A 61 8.96 10.16 -1.63
CA GLN A 61 7.83 10.59 -2.47
C GLN A 61 7.14 11.83 -1.88
N ALA A 62 6.41 12.56 -2.71
CA ALA A 62 5.67 13.73 -2.25
C ALA A 62 4.68 13.34 -1.12
N GLY A 63 4.82 14.00 0.02
CA GLY A 63 4.02 13.70 1.21
C GLY A 63 4.62 12.67 2.15
N GLN A 64 5.78 12.10 1.84
CA GLN A 64 6.51 11.21 2.74
C GLN A 64 7.57 11.98 3.55
N MET A 65 7.92 11.41 4.71
CA MET A 65 9.04 11.88 5.53
C MET A 65 9.77 10.71 6.17
N ARG A 66 11.07 10.88 6.43
CA ARG A 66 11.82 9.99 7.31
C ARG A 66 11.59 10.38 8.76
N TYR A 67 11.36 9.39 9.57
CA TYR A 67 11.18 9.58 11.01
C TYR A 67 11.95 8.53 11.78
N VAL A 68 12.57 8.93 12.89
CA VAL A 68 13.30 8.01 13.75
C VAL A 68 12.42 7.63 14.93
N CYS A 69 12.15 6.34 15.06
CA CYS A 69 11.35 5.79 16.16
C CYS A 69 12.08 4.62 16.84
N VAL A 70 11.47 4.03 17.85
CA VAL A 70 12.05 2.89 18.54
C VAL A 70 11.92 1.63 17.69
N ALA A 71 12.99 0.81 17.61
CA ALA A 71 12.92 -0.46 16.91
C ALA A 71 11.90 -1.42 17.58
N ALA A 72 11.11 -2.11 16.77
CA ALA A 72 10.09 -3.05 17.25
C ALA A 72 10.66 -4.25 18.04
N SER A 73 11.95 -4.53 17.85
CA SER A 73 12.67 -5.56 18.61
C SER A 73 12.95 -5.19 20.07
N GLU A 74 12.77 -3.90 20.44
CA GLU A 74 13.03 -3.46 21.81
C GLU A 74 11.85 -3.76 22.74
N GLY A 75 12.16 -4.33 23.89
CA GLY A 75 11.15 -4.71 24.88
C GLY A 75 10.35 -3.54 25.45
N ALA A 76 9.10 -3.79 25.82
CA ALA A 76 8.27 -2.82 26.52
C ALA A 76 8.88 -2.45 27.88
N GLY A 77 8.90 -1.15 28.20
CA GLY A 77 9.37 -0.67 29.52
C GLY A 77 10.85 -0.30 29.59
N LYS A 78 11.66 -0.58 28.55
CA LYS A 78 13.05 -0.12 28.47
C LYS A 78 13.12 1.40 28.30
N ALA A 79 14.01 2.08 29.01
CA ALA A 79 14.20 3.52 28.86
C ALA A 79 14.62 3.90 27.43
N LEU A 80 14.07 4.96 26.88
CA LEU A 80 14.31 5.42 25.49
C LEU A 80 15.80 5.59 25.16
N LYS A 81 16.60 6.08 26.11
CA LYS A 81 18.03 6.26 25.94
C LYS A 81 18.81 4.98 25.63
N GLY A 82 18.26 3.81 25.98
CA GLY A 82 18.90 2.51 25.76
C GLY A 82 18.25 1.67 24.66
N CYS A 83 17.23 2.20 23.99
CA CYS A 83 16.57 1.48 22.90
C CYS A 83 17.29 1.70 21.57
N LYS A 84 17.34 0.64 20.76
CA LYS A 84 17.72 0.79 19.36
C LYS A 84 16.70 1.66 18.65
N GLN A 85 17.19 2.51 17.78
CA GLN A 85 16.36 3.36 16.94
C GLN A 85 16.24 2.73 15.55
N GLN A 86 15.11 3.00 14.90
CA GLN A 86 14.81 2.57 13.55
C GLN A 86 14.36 3.78 12.73
N THR A 87 15.00 4.02 11.60
CA THR A 87 14.53 5.01 10.63
C THR A 87 13.44 4.38 9.78
N VAL A 88 12.29 5.04 9.70
CA VAL A 88 11.14 4.61 8.92
C VAL A 88 10.68 5.71 7.98
N VAL A 89 10.06 5.35 6.88
CA VAL A 89 9.42 6.28 5.94
C VAL A 89 7.93 6.30 6.22
N LEU A 90 7.38 7.47 6.48
CA LEU A 90 5.99 7.67 6.85
C LEU A 90 5.28 8.53 5.80
N SER A 91 4.09 8.11 5.38
CA SER A 91 3.25 8.81 4.40
C SER A 91 2.32 9.80 5.12
N MET A 92 2.77 11.05 5.28
CA MET A 92 2.00 12.11 5.92
C MET A 92 0.81 12.56 5.09
N LEU A 93 0.93 12.50 3.76
CA LEU A 93 -0.12 12.86 2.80
C LEU A 93 -0.33 11.70 1.84
N GLN A 94 -1.60 11.34 1.60
CA GLN A 94 -2.01 10.38 0.59
C GLN A 94 -3.08 10.98 -0.33
N ARG A 95 -3.29 10.31 -1.46
CA ARG A 95 -4.22 10.78 -2.52
C ARG A 95 -5.66 10.90 -2.05
N ASP A 96 -6.07 10.06 -1.13
CA ASP A 96 -7.42 9.96 -0.55
C ASP A 96 -7.64 10.86 0.68
N ASP A 97 -6.57 11.40 1.29
CA ASP A 97 -6.66 12.31 2.44
C ASP A 97 -7.70 13.45 2.24
N PRO A 98 -7.77 14.15 1.07
CA PRO A 98 -8.76 15.18 0.85
C PRO A 98 -10.21 14.67 0.85
N GLN A 99 -10.43 13.46 0.35
CA GLN A 99 -11.75 12.86 0.34
C GLN A 99 -12.19 12.47 1.74
N VAL A 100 -11.29 11.90 2.53
CA VAL A 100 -11.55 11.58 3.94
C VAL A 100 -11.82 12.85 4.75
N LEU A 101 -11.04 13.91 4.53
CA LEU A 101 -11.26 15.20 5.17
C LEU A 101 -12.67 15.76 4.84
N ALA A 102 -13.11 15.64 3.61
CA ALA A 102 -14.42 16.13 3.19
C ALA A 102 -15.57 15.30 3.80
N GLN A 103 -15.39 13.99 3.95
CA GLN A 103 -16.43 13.08 4.44
C GLN A 103 -16.48 12.96 5.97
N GLN A 104 -15.32 12.96 6.63
CA GLN A 104 -15.19 12.63 8.04
C GLN A 104 -14.59 13.77 8.89
N GLY A 105 -14.26 14.88 8.24
CA GLY A 105 -13.65 16.03 8.90
C GLY A 105 -12.21 15.80 9.37
N ALA A 106 -11.65 16.79 10.05
CA ALA A 106 -10.25 16.74 10.52
C ALA A 106 -9.98 15.64 11.55
N GLU A 107 -10.98 15.27 12.35
CA GLU A 107 -10.84 14.17 13.32
C GLU A 107 -10.78 12.81 12.64
N GLY A 108 -11.62 12.57 11.63
CA GLY A 108 -11.60 11.35 10.84
C GLY A 108 -10.29 11.19 10.09
N LEU A 109 -9.81 12.25 9.42
CA LEU A 109 -8.51 12.24 8.75
C LEU A 109 -7.36 11.98 9.74
N ARG A 110 -7.39 12.57 10.93
CA ARG A 110 -6.36 12.34 11.93
C ARG A 110 -6.36 10.89 12.40
N ARG A 111 -7.52 10.28 12.63
CA ARG A 111 -7.64 8.84 13.00
C ARG A 111 -7.10 7.93 11.89
N GLN A 112 -7.43 8.20 10.64
CA GLN A 112 -6.88 7.44 9.52
C GLN A 112 -5.35 7.57 9.43
N ARG A 113 -4.81 8.77 9.66
CA ARG A 113 -3.36 8.97 9.70
C ARG A 113 -2.70 8.24 10.86
N ILE A 114 -3.30 8.22 12.06
CA ILE A 114 -2.80 7.45 13.20
C ILE A 114 -2.67 5.96 12.82
N GLU A 115 -3.70 5.38 12.25
CA GLU A 115 -3.70 3.99 11.78
C GLU A 115 -2.58 3.76 10.76
N ARG A 116 -2.56 4.53 9.69
CA ARG A 116 -1.58 4.43 8.60
C ARG A 116 -0.13 4.55 9.08
N LEU A 117 0.19 5.62 9.82
CA LEU A 117 1.55 5.88 10.26
C LEU A 117 2.08 4.81 11.21
N THR A 118 1.24 4.29 12.11
CA THR A 118 1.63 3.21 13.02
C THR A 118 1.84 1.88 12.29
N GLU A 119 1.04 1.60 11.26
CA GLU A 119 1.22 0.41 10.42
C GLU A 119 2.50 0.51 9.57
N GLU A 120 2.71 1.64 8.89
CA GLU A 120 3.92 1.87 8.09
C GLU A 120 5.20 1.77 8.93
N ALA A 121 5.21 2.37 10.13
CA ALA A 121 6.33 2.25 11.04
C ALA A 121 6.60 0.80 11.43
N ARG A 122 5.55 0.06 11.79
CA ARG A 122 5.63 -1.32 12.20
C ARG A 122 6.09 -2.25 11.09
N GLU A 123 5.62 -2.06 9.87
CA GLU A 123 6.05 -2.83 8.68
C GLU A 123 7.55 -2.68 8.41
N GLN A 124 8.12 -1.54 8.78
CA GLN A 124 9.54 -1.22 8.64
C GLN A 124 10.36 -1.55 9.91
N GLY A 125 9.77 -2.25 10.87
CA GLY A 125 10.43 -2.67 12.10
C GLY A 125 10.56 -1.57 13.15
N GLY A 126 9.78 -0.48 13.03
CA GLY A 126 9.73 0.62 13.98
C GLY A 126 8.42 0.65 14.78
N LEU A 127 8.41 1.38 15.89
CA LEU A 127 7.24 1.61 16.72
C LEU A 127 7.14 3.08 17.09
N LEU A 128 6.01 3.69 16.74
CA LEU A 128 5.66 5.03 17.16
C LEU A 128 5.08 5.02 18.57
N SER A 129 5.48 6.00 19.38
CA SER A 129 4.83 6.31 20.65
C SER A 129 3.64 7.25 20.43
N GLN A 130 2.82 7.46 21.46
CA GLN A 130 1.74 8.45 21.40
C GLN A 130 2.28 9.89 21.33
N GLU A 131 3.45 10.11 21.86
CA GLU A 131 4.19 11.38 21.80
C GLU A 131 4.69 11.64 20.37
N ASP A 132 5.22 10.62 19.69
CA ASP A 132 5.61 10.72 18.27
C ASP A 132 4.41 11.09 17.39
N LEU A 133 3.28 10.43 17.58
CA LEU A 133 2.04 10.73 16.86
C LEU A 133 1.53 12.15 17.15
N ALA A 134 1.62 12.60 18.38
CA ALA A 134 1.23 13.96 18.75
C ALA A 134 2.10 15.01 18.05
N GLN A 135 3.39 14.77 17.96
CA GLN A 135 4.34 15.62 17.25
C GLN A 135 4.08 15.60 15.74
N LEU A 136 3.98 14.42 15.13
CA LEU A 136 3.74 14.26 13.69
C LEU A 136 2.43 14.89 13.23
N LEU A 137 1.37 14.77 14.03
CA LEU A 137 0.02 15.27 13.70
C LEU A 137 -0.29 16.65 14.30
N CYS A 138 0.71 17.32 14.86
CA CYS A 138 0.62 18.67 15.42
C CYS A 138 -0.55 18.82 16.41
N CYS A 139 -0.73 17.86 17.32
CA CYS A 139 -1.81 17.88 18.31
C CYS A 139 -1.31 17.42 19.69
N SER A 140 -2.17 17.50 20.72
CA SER A 140 -1.79 17.06 22.05
C SER A 140 -1.80 15.52 22.19
N VAL A 141 -0.96 14.98 23.06
CA VAL A 141 -0.99 13.55 23.43
C VAL A 141 -2.37 13.13 23.96
N ARG A 142 -3.09 14.06 24.61
CA ARG A 142 -4.47 13.81 25.07
C ARG A 142 -5.42 13.58 23.89
N THR A 143 -5.25 14.32 22.79
CA THR A 143 -6.01 14.13 21.55
C THR A 143 -5.70 12.76 20.94
N ILE A 144 -4.44 12.38 20.85
CA ILE A 144 -4.04 11.05 20.36
C ILE A 144 -4.65 9.94 21.22
N ARG A 145 -4.60 10.04 22.54
CA ARG A 145 -5.21 9.06 23.45
C ARG A 145 -6.72 8.89 23.24
N ARG A 146 -7.42 10.02 23.02
CA ARG A 146 -8.85 10.01 22.70
C ARG A 146 -9.11 9.29 21.39
N ASP A 147 -8.38 9.64 20.33
CA ASP A 147 -8.56 9.09 19.00
C ASP A 147 -8.20 7.59 18.95
N VAL A 148 -7.12 7.17 19.61
CA VAL A 148 -6.74 5.74 19.76
C VAL A 148 -7.81 4.95 20.51
N ARG A 149 -8.43 5.55 21.54
CA ARG A 149 -9.54 4.92 22.27
C ARG A 149 -10.76 4.77 21.35
N GLU A 150 -11.11 5.79 20.61
CA GLU A 150 -12.25 5.78 19.69
C GLU A 150 -12.04 4.75 18.56
N LEU A 151 -10.84 4.65 17.99
CA LEU A 151 -10.48 3.62 17.01
C LEU A 151 -10.72 2.21 17.59
N ARG A 152 -10.34 1.99 18.83
CA ARG A 152 -10.52 0.71 19.49
C ARG A 152 -11.99 0.41 19.82
N GLU A 153 -12.72 1.37 20.43
CA GLU A 153 -14.07 1.16 20.96
C GLU A 153 -15.14 1.19 19.86
N CYS A 154 -15.02 2.10 18.88
CA CYS A 154 -16.01 2.28 17.84
C CYS A 154 -15.72 1.49 16.56
N HIS A 155 -14.43 1.27 16.24
CA HIS A 155 -14.02 0.64 15.00
C HIS A 155 -13.33 -0.73 15.19
N GLY A 156 -13.09 -1.15 16.43
CA GLY A 156 -12.39 -2.40 16.72
C GLY A 156 -10.92 -2.42 16.29
N ILE A 157 -10.33 -1.24 15.99
CA ILE A 157 -8.97 -1.10 15.49
C ILE A 157 -8.03 -0.92 16.67
N VAL A 158 -7.06 -1.83 16.81
CA VAL A 158 -5.99 -1.69 17.81
C VAL A 158 -4.78 -1.08 17.14
N VAL A 159 -4.47 0.16 17.54
CA VAL A 159 -3.34 0.92 17.02
C VAL A 159 -2.02 0.39 17.61
N ALA A 160 -1.09 0.02 16.76
CA ALA A 160 0.21 -0.55 17.14
C ALA A 160 1.18 0.52 17.67
N THR A 161 0.90 1.08 18.84
CA THR A 161 1.84 1.97 19.52
C THR A 161 2.77 1.20 20.46
N ARG A 162 3.93 1.79 20.79
CA ARG A 162 4.90 1.21 21.73
C ARG A 162 4.30 0.77 23.07
N GLY A 163 3.27 1.47 23.56
CA GLY A 163 2.60 1.15 24.84
C GLY A 163 1.67 -0.05 24.77
N GLN A 164 1.22 -0.47 23.61
CA GLN A 164 0.23 -1.53 23.41
C GLN A 164 0.80 -2.87 22.92
N GLN A 165 2.09 -2.90 22.61
CA GLN A 165 2.76 -4.08 22.02
C GLN A 165 3.12 -5.18 23.03
N LYS A 166 2.45 -5.29 24.14
CA LYS A 166 2.77 -6.32 25.15
C LYS A 166 2.50 -7.77 24.70
N ASP A 167 1.75 -7.99 23.63
CA ASP A 167 1.20 -9.31 23.32
C ASP A 167 1.64 -9.92 21.97
N ILE A 168 2.56 -9.29 21.21
CA ILE A 168 2.97 -9.81 19.90
C ILE A 168 4.49 -9.99 19.89
N GLY A 169 4.92 -11.25 19.85
CA GLY A 169 6.34 -11.61 19.80
C GLY A 169 7.09 -10.99 18.60
N PRO A 170 8.39 -10.73 18.69
CA PRO A 170 9.17 -9.91 17.76
C PRO A 170 9.51 -10.56 16.41
N THR A 171 9.13 -11.82 16.17
CA THR A 171 9.75 -12.64 15.11
C THR A 171 8.86 -13.00 13.92
N VAL A 172 7.57 -12.68 13.90
CA VAL A 172 6.71 -13.07 12.79
C VAL A 172 6.09 -11.82 12.16
N SER A 173 6.33 -11.61 10.87
CA SER A 173 5.73 -10.48 10.16
C SER A 173 4.20 -10.59 10.21
N HIS A 174 3.51 -9.48 10.51
CA HIS A 174 2.03 -9.46 10.55
C HIS A 174 1.41 -9.96 9.25
N LYS A 175 2.06 -9.69 8.11
CA LYS A 175 1.69 -10.23 6.80
C LYS A 175 1.70 -11.76 6.81
N GLY A 176 2.76 -12.36 7.34
CA GLY A 176 2.88 -13.82 7.43
C GLY A 176 1.81 -14.43 8.33
N VAL A 177 1.53 -13.80 9.48
CA VAL A 177 0.47 -14.26 10.40
C VAL A 177 -0.91 -14.12 9.76
N ALA A 178 -1.20 -12.97 9.13
CA ALA A 178 -2.46 -12.73 8.44
C ALA A 178 -2.70 -13.77 7.34
N ILE A 179 -1.71 -13.99 6.49
CA ILE A 179 -1.77 -14.96 5.39
C ILE A 179 -1.94 -16.38 5.95
N GLY A 180 -1.20 -16.75 7.00
CA GLY A 180 -1.31 -18.06 7.63
C GLY A 180 -2.71 -18.36 8.17
N HIS A 181 -3.36 -17.40 8.83
CA HIS A 181 -4.75 -17.54 9.30
C HIS A 181 -5.73 -17.66 8.13
N TRP A 182 -5.58 -16.83 7.09
CA TRP A 182 -6.43 -16.88 5.91
C TRP A 182 -6.28 -18.17 5.13
N LEU A 183 -5.07 -18.64 4.91
CA LEU A 183 -4.81 -19.94 4.29
C LEU A 183 -5.43 -21.08 5.12
N GLY A 184 -5.46 -20.93 6.44
CA GLY A 184 -6.11 -21.86 7.37
C GLY A 184 -7.64 -21.80 7.40
N GLY A 185 -8.27 -20.99 6.50
CA GLY A 185 -9.73 -20.92 6.35
C GLY A 185 -10.41 -19.78 7.10
N CYS A 186 -9.66 -18.89 7.78
CA CYS A 186 -10.27 -17.72 8.41
C CYS A 186 -10.69 -16.67 7.36
N GLU A 187 -11.84 -16.05 7.56
CA GLU A 187 -12.27 -14.91 6.74
C GLU A 187 -11.47 -13.63 7.08
N PRO A 188 -11.31 -12.68 6.14
CA PRO A 188 -10.51 -11.47 6.35
C PRO A 188 -10.87 -10.70 7.63
N LEU A 189 -12.15 -10.61 7.96
CA LEU A 189 -12.62 -9.94 9.18
C LEU A 189 -12.17 -10.68 10.45
N GLU A 190 -12.18 -12.00 10.44
CA GLU A 190 -11.70 -12.81 11.57
C GLU A 190 -10.19 -12.69 11.72
N VAL A 191 -9.47 -12.69 10.61
CA VAL A 191 -8.01 -12.47 10.60
C VAL A 191 -7.70 -11.10 11.20
N ALA A 192 -8.38 -10.04 10.78
CA ALA A 192 -8.20 -8.69 11.28
C ALA A 192 -8.38 -8.64 12.83
N ARG A 193 -9.42 -9.29 13.34
CA ARG A 193 -9.66 -9.39 14.79
C ARG A 193 -8.58 -10.18 15.52
N LYS A 194 -8.15 -11.32 14.96
CA LYS A 194 -7.13 -12.20 15.59
C LYS A 194 -5.76 -11.53 15.70
N ILE A 195 -5.37 -10.76 14.68
CA ILE A 195 -4.06 -10.09 14.67
C ILE A 195 -4.10 -8.65 15.15
N ASN A 196 -5.27 -8.16 15.57
CA ASN A 196 -5.50 -6.76 15.97
C ASN A 196 -5.05 -5.77 14.89
N HIS A 197 -5.54 -5.98 13.67
CA HIS A 197 -5.25 -5.13 12.50
C HIS A 197 -6.54 -4.59 11.89
N SER A 198 -6.45 -3.52 11.09
CA SER A 198 -7.60 -3.07 10.32
C SER A 198 -7.98 -4.09 9.24
N LEU A 199 -9.28 -4.20 8.96
CA LEU A 199 -9.76 -5.07 7.88
C LEU A 199 -9.13 -4.68 6.54
N HIS A 200 -9.06 -3.38 6.25
CA HIS A 200 -8.47 -2.85 5.01
C HIS A 200 -6.99 -3.27 4.82
N ALA A 201 -6.18 -3.20 5.89
CA ALA A 201 -4.78 -3.64 5.81
C ALA A 201 -4.68 -5.15 5.57
N VAL A 202 -5.52 -5.94 6.24
CA VAL A 202 -5.56 -7.40 6.03
C VAL A 202 -5.98 -7.72 4.60
N GLU A 203 -7.06 -7.14 4.09
CA GLU A 203 -7.53 -7.35 2.71
C GLU A 203 -6.44 -6.99 1.70
N ARG A 204 -5.72 -5.89 1.90
CA ARG A 204 -4.59 -5.50 1.05
C ARG A 204 -3.48 -6.57 1.07
N TYR A 205 -3.11 -7.11 2.23
CA TYR A 205 -2.10 -8.16 2.32
C TYR A 205 -2.53 -9.43 1.58
N LEU A 206 -3.77 -9.84 1.77
CA LEU A 206 -4.31 -11.05 1.13
C LEU A 206 -4.42 -10.88 -0.39
N GLN A 207 -4.87 -9.73 -0.86
CA GLN A 207 -4.95 -9.42 -2.30
C GLN A 207 -3.57 -9.41 -2.95
N HIS A 208 -2.58 -8.75 -2.32
CA HIS A 208 -1.21 -8.76 -2.84
C HIS A 208 -0.64 -10.16 -2.85
N PHE A 209 -0.81 -10.94 -1.78
CA PHE A 209 -0.36 -12.31 -1.71
C PHE A 209 -0.99 -13.18 -2.81
N ALA A 210 -2.31 -13.13 -2.97
CA ALA A 210 -3.02 -13.91 -3.99
C ALA A 210 -2.53 -13.58 -5.41
N ARG A 211 -2.34 -12.29 -5.72
CA ARG A 211 -1.80 -11.85 -7.02
C ARG A 211 -0.37 -12.32 -7.24
N VAL A 212 0.49 -12.21 -6.23
CA VAL A 212 1.89 -12.67 -6.30
C VAL A 212 1.94 -14.18 -6.54
N VAL A 213 1.16 -14.97 -5.78
CA VAL A 213 1.09 -16.42 -5.94
C VAL A 213 0.62 -16.82 -7.32
N PHE A 214 -0.46 -16.21 -7.80
CA PHE A 214 -1.01 -16.49 -9.13
C PHE A 214 0.02 -16.23 -10.24
N LEU A 215 0.67 -15.06 -10.24
CA LEU A 215 1.67 -14.69 -11.24
C LEU A 215 2.94 -15.55 -11.13
N ALA A 216 3.34 -15.93 -9.92
CA ALA A 216 4.44 -16.87 -9.71
C ALA A 216 4.10 -18.27 -10.29
N GLY A 217 2.86 -18.73 -10.15
CA GLY A 217 2.37 -19.97 -10.79
C GLY A 217 2.35 -19.90 -12.32
N LYS A 218 2.30 -18.70 -12.91
CA LYS A 218 2.45 -18.45 -14.36
C LYS A 218 3.90 -18.17 -14.79
N GLU A 219 4.88 -18.47 -13.94
CA GLU A 219 6.32 -18.33 -14.21
C GLU A 219 6.80 -16.90 -14.47
N PHE A 220 6.08 -15.87 -13.98
CA PHE A 220 6.55 -14.50 -14.05
C PHE A 220 7.76 -14.29 -13.14
N ALA A 221 8.77 -13.55 -13.64
CA ALA A 221 9.92 -13.18 -12.84
C ALA A 221 9.51 -12.21 -11.70
N PRO A 222 10.22 -12.23 -10.54
CA PRO A 222 9.85 -11.39 -9.38
C PRO A 222 9.71 -9.89 -9.71
N LEU A 223 10.53 -9.37 -10.61
CA LEU A 223 10.44 -7.99 -11.06
C LEU A 223 9.13 -7.74 -11.84
N GLN A 224 8.78 -8.64 -12.76
CA GLN A 224 7.51 -8.54 -13.51
C GLN A 224 6.30 -8.60 -12.57
N ILE A 225 6.36 -9.46 -11.52
CA ILE A 225 5.32 -9.54 -10.49
C ILE A 225 5.22 -8.20 -9.75
N ALA A 226 6.35 -7.63 -9.33
CA ALA A 226 6.38 -6.34 -8.65
C ALA A 226 5.69 -5.26 -9.48
N LEU A 227 6.03 -5.18 -10.75
CA LEU A 227 5.47 -4.25 -11.72
C LEU A 227 3.96 -4.44 -11.91
N THR A 228 3.52 -5.69 -12.07
CA THR A 228 2.11 -6.03 -12.33
C THR A 228 1.22 -5.79 -11.12
N VAL A 229 1.72 -6.12 -9.91
CA VAL A 229 0.96 -5.98 -8.66
C VAL A 229 1.03 -4.55 -8.10
N GLY A 230 2.06 -3.77 -8.49
CA GLY A 230 2.29 -2.40 -8.00
C GLY A 230 2.86 -2.37 -6.58
N ILE A 231 3.76 -3.31 -6.26
CA ILE A 231 4.44 -3.40 -4.96
C ILE A 231 5.96 -3.52 -5.14
N SER A 232 6.73 -3.19 -4.11
CA SER A 232 8.19 -3.33 -4.18
C SER A 232 8.64 -4.78 -4.36
N SER A 233 9.79 -5.00 -5.01
CA SER A 233 10.39 -6.34 -5.14
C SER A 233 10.72 -6.97 -3.79
N ALA A 234 11.02 -6.17 -2.77
CA ALA A 234 11.20 -6.65 -1.40
C ALA A 234 9.91 -7.27 -0.84
N ASN A 235 8.75 -6.64 -1.09
CA ASN A 235 7.45 -7.19 -0.72
C ASN A 235 7.12 -8.46 -1.51
N VAL A 236 7.40 -8.50 -2.82
CA VAL A 236 7.23 -9.71 -3.63
C VAL A 236 8.06 -10.85 -3.05
N LYS A 237 9.34 -10.60 -2.72
CA LYS A 237 10.21 -11.60 -2.10
C LYS A 237 9.62 -12.17 -0.80
N THR A 238 9.12 -11.30 0.08
CA THR A 238 8.46 -11.73 1.32
C THR A 238 7.25 -12.61 1.06
N TYR A 239 6.41 -12.26 0.09
CA TYR A 239 5.24 -13.08 -0.28
C TYR A 239 5.63 -14.41 -0.93
N LEU A 240 6.66 -14.43 -1.75
CA LEU A 240 7.20 -15.67 -2.32
C LEU A 240 7.80 -16.59 -1.26
N GLU A 241 8.49 -16.06 -0.25
CA GLU A 241 9.00 -16.84 0.89
C GLU A 241 7.84 -17.49 1.66
N ILE A 242 6.75 -16.77 1.90
CA ILE A 242 5.55 -17.33 2.54
C ILE A 242 4.93 -18.42 1.66
N TYR A 243 4.82 -18.20 0.34
CA TYR A 243 4.29 -19.16 -0.61
C TYR A 243 5.12 -20.45 -0.62
N GLU A 244 6.42 -20.35 -0.75
CA GLU A 244 7.33 -21.51 -0.74
C GLU A 244 7.25 -22.33 0.56
N ALA A 245 7.09 -21.64 1.70
CA ALA A 245 6.96 -22.28 3.00
C ALA A 245 5.60 -22.99 3.20
N THR A 246 4.57 -22.63 2.45
CA THR A 246 3.18 -23.05 2.70
C THR A 246 2.56 -23.89 1.58
N ARG A 247 3.00 -23.76 0.34
CA ARG A 247 2.39 -24.41 -0.84
C ARG A 247 2.28 -25.93 -0.77
N TRP A 248 3.19 -26.58 -0.07
CA TRP A 248 3.22 -28.04 0.07
C TRP A 248 2.33 -28.59 1.20
N GLN A 249 1.71 -27.71 1.97
CA GLN A 249 0.88 -28.12 3.08
C GLN A 249 -0.54 -28.41 2.60
N SER A 250 -0.98 -29.67 2.69
CA SER A 250 -2.29 -30.13 2.20
C SER A 250 -3.47 -29.34 2.78
N ARG A 251 -3.34 -28.84 4.02
CA ARG A 251 -4.37 -28.02 4.69
C ARG A 251 -4.66 -26.68 3.99
N TYR A 252 -3.77 -26.22 3.11
CA TYR A 252 -3.91 -24.96 2.38
C TYR A 252 -4.27 -25.15 0.89
N ALA A 253 -4.38 -26.40 0.45
CA ALA A 253 -4.59 -26.72 -0.97
C ALA A 253 -5.86 -26.09 -1.56
N ASP A 254 -6.94 -26.00 -0.78
CA ASP A 254 -8.20 -25.43 -1.25
C ASP A 254 -8.10 -23.93 -1.49
N ARG A 255 -7.40 -23.17 -0.62
CA ARG A 255 -7.14 -21.75 -0.85
C ARG A 255 -6.24 -21.49 -2.06
N TYR A 256 -5.26 -22.33 -2.30
CA TYR A 256 -4.43 -22.21 -3.50
C TYR A 256 -5.20 -22.48 -4.78
N ARG A 257 -6.10 -23.48 -4.78
CA ARG A 257 -7.02 -23.70 -5.92
C ARG A 257 -7.96 -22.51 -6.15
N GLU A 258 -8.46 -21.90 -5.09
CA GLU A 258 -9.30 -20.71 -5.17
C GLU A 258 -8.54 -19.52 -5.81
N ILE A 259 -7.28 -19.29 -5.41
CA ILE A 259 -6.41 -18.27 -6.01
C ILE A 259 -6.25 -18.51 -7.51
N GLU A 260 -5.97 -19.75 -7.94
CA GLU A 260 -5.80 -20.11 -9.35
C GLU A 260 -7.10 -19.88 -10.13
N LEU A 261 -8.23 -20.35 -9.63
CA LEU A 261 -9.53 -20.21 -10.30
C LEU A 261 -9.92 -18.74 -10.50
N ILE A 262 -9.80 -17.92 -9.46
CA ILE A 262 -10.12 -16.50 -9.54
C ILE A 262 -9.14 -15.79 -10.50
N GLY A 263 -7.85 -16.11 -10.40
CA GLY A 263 -6.84 -15.53 -11.26
C GLY A 263 -7.09 -15.86 -12.75
N ASP A 264 -7.37 -17.10 -13.07
CA ASP A 264 -7.65 -17.53 -14.45
C ASP A 264 -8.91 -16.88 -15.02
N GLN A 265 -9.96 -16.68 -14.21
CA GLN A 265 -11.17 -15.98 -14.64
C GLN A 265 -10.87 -14.50 -15.02
N HIS A 266 -10.04 -13.83 -14.27
CA HIS A 266 -9.63 -12.46 -14.57
C HIS A 266 -8.70 -12.36 -15.79
N PHE A 267 -7.76 -13.29 -15.94
CA PHE A 267 -6.85 -13.34 -17.09
C PHE A 267 -7.59 -13.62 -18.40
N SER A 268 -8.55 -14.55 -18.40
CA SER A 268 -9.35 -14.91 -19.57
C SER A 268 -10.35 -13.81 -19.98
N GLY A 269 -10.80 -12.98 -19.04
CA GLY A 269 -11.75 -11.89 -19.28
C GLY A 269 -11.16 -10.66 -19.98
N GLU A 270 -9.85 -10.44 -19.91
CA GLU A 270 -9.18 -9.32 -20.59
C GLU A 270 -8.94 -9.59 -22.08
N ASP A 271 -8.69 -10.82 -22.49
CA ASP A 271 -8.51 -11.19 -23.89
C ASP A 271 -9.81 -11.06 -24.73
N GLN A 272 -10.98 -11.22 -24.12
CA GLN A 272 -12.26 -11.04 -24.81
C GLN A 272 -12.62 -9.58 -25.09
N LYS A 273 -12.01 -8.59 -24.43
CA LYS A 273 -12.26 -7.16 -24.64
C LYS A 273 -11.37 -6.50 -25.71
N LYS A 274 -10.37 -7.18 -26.21
CA LYS A 274 -9.46 -6.69 -27.27
C LYS A 274 -9.66 -7.41 -28.62
N GLY A 275 -10.89 -7.69 -29.01
CA GLY A 275 -11.20 -8.02 -30.40
C GLY A 275 -10.96 -6.80 -31.28
N PRO A 276 -10.26 -6.95 -32.44
CA PRO A 276 -10.00 -5.82 -33.32
C PRO A 276 -11.31 -5.28 -33.88
N ALA A 277 -11.61 -4.02 -33.59
CA ALA A 277 -12.67 -3.29 -34.30
C ALA A 277 -12.28 -3.22 -35.77
N SER A 278 -12.86 -4.09 -36.60
CA SER A 278 -12.75 -4.04 -38.05
C SER A 278 -13.40 -2.73 -38.53
N ARG A 279 -12.55 -1.78 -38.93
CA ARG A 279 -13.00 -0.60 -39.67
C ARG A 279 -13.54 -1.07 -41.01
N PRO A 280 -14.77 -0.71 -41.41
CA PRO A 280 -15.24 -0.97 -42.77
C PRO A 280 -14.41 -0.15 -43.78
N PRO A 281 -14.16 -0.69 -44.98
CA PRO A 281 -13.38 0.03 -46.00
C PRO A 281 -14.14 1.27 -46.49
N ARG A 282 -13.42 2.39 -46.53
CA ARG A 282 -13.94 3.65 -47.11
C ARG A 282 -14.16 3.43 -48.59
N SER A 283 -15.42 3.54 -49.06
CA SER A 283 -15.79 3.60 -50.48
C SER A 283 -15.25 4.88 -51.09
N ASN A 284 -14.38 4.75 -52.10
CA ASN A 284 -13.94 5.85 -52.96
C ASN A 284 -15.08 6.25 -53.88
N GLY A 285 -15.79 7.32 -53.54
CA GLY A 285 -16.75 7.98 -54.41
C GLY A 285 -16.03 8.78 -55.48
N ALA A 286 -15.97 8.25 -56.67
CA ALA A 286 -15.55 8.99 -57.89
C ALA A 286 -16.49 10.14 -58.16
N ARG A 287 -16.03 11.38 -58.00
CA ARG A 287 -16.72 12.57 -58.55
C ARG A 287 -16.41 12.73 -60.04
N ARG A 288 -17.38 12.42 -60.89
CA ARG A 288 -17.40 12.97 -62.26
C ARG A 288 -18.01 14.38 -62.18
N ARG A 289 -17.33 15.32 -62.79
CA ARG A 289 -17.90 16.63 -63.15
C ARG A 289 -18.32 16.62 -64.64
N PRO A 290 -19.37 17.36 -64.97
CA PRO A 290 -19.56 17.84 -66.33
C PRO A 290 -18.69 19.07 -66.59
#